data_56bd75d51cc3fc0cc36124d0cbb8cae2
#
_entry.id   56bd75d51cc3fc0cc36124d0cbb8cae2
#
_cell.length_a   1.000
_cell.length_b   1.000
_cell.length_c   1.000
_cell.angle_alpha   90.00
_cell.angle_beta   90.00
_cell.angle_gamma   90.00
#
_symmetry.space_group_name_H-M   'P 1'
#
loop_
_entity.id
_entity.type
_entity.pdbx_description
1 polymer ?
#
loop_
_entity_poly.entity_id
_entity_poly.type
_entity_poly.pdbx_seq_one_letter_code
_entity_poly.pdbx_strand_id
1 'polypeptide(L)'
;MKRLLSSFFIFLLAISTLPARTYIVSVGIADYPGRQNDLRVSANDAKTISGIFTKNGNATVDCFVNSDVTIKKVCTAMRNTFAKASPSDAVILYFSGHGVPGGLVCYDGFLYYSSVLSIMRQSKAQQKMIFVDACFAGKMRNTNKRNTNYSKENVMFFLSSRSTEKSLETPRQTGFKNSLFTVFLERGLRGGADTNKDRVITAKEIYNFVHQGVVEASGNRQHPVMWGKFDGNMPVIKW
;
A
#
# COMPACT_ATOMS: atom_id res chain seq x y z
N MET A 1 49.50 44.47 -25.22
CA MET A 1 48.17 44.15 -24.64
C MET A 1 47.99 42.63 -24.65
N LYS A 2 48.20 41.96 -23.50
CA LYS A 2 48.03 40.50 -23.34
C LYS A 2 46.63 40.26 -22.78
N ARG A 3 45.77 39.57 -23.55
CA ARG A 3 44.44 39.12 -23.10
C ARG A 3 44.60 37.88 -22.25
N LEU A 4 44.29 37.94 -20.93
CA LEU A 4 44.09 36.79 -20.08
C LEU A 4 42.72 36.14 -20.43
N LEU A 5 42.73 34.97 -20.98
CA LEU A 5 41.56 34.08 -21.04
C LEU A 5 41.41 33.39 -19.67
N SER A 6 40.40 33.81 -18.91
CA SER A 6 39.99 33.15 -17.69
C SER A 6 39.09 31.96 -18.05
N SER A 7 39.62 30.73 -17.96
CA SER A 7 38.87 29.48 -18.15
C SER A 7 38.05 29.23 -16.89
N PHE A 8 36.74 29.45 -16.97
CA PHE A 8 35.78 29.08 -15.92
C PHE A 8 35.52 27.57 -16.00
N PHE A 9 36.15 26.80 -15.12
CA PHE A 9 35.90 25.39 -14.98
C PHE A 9 34.60 25.22 -14.17
N ILE A 10 33.48 24.93 -14.87
CA ILE A 10 32.23 24.51 -14.23
C ILE A 10 32.40 23.08 -13.75
N PHE A 11 32.60 22.91 -12.46
CA PHE A 11 32.60 21.60 -11.81
C PHE A 11 31.14 21.13 -11.73
N LEU A 12 30.73 20.30 -12.70
CA LEU A 12 29.46 19.60 -12.67
C LEU A 12 29.52 18.53 -11.56
N LEU A 13 29.03 18.86 -10.36
CA LEU A 13 28.80 17.87 -9.32
C LEU A 13 27.73 16.89 -9.86
N ALA A 14 28.17 15.71 -10.30
CA ALA A 14 27.28 14.61 -10.58
C ALA A 14 26.65 14.18 -9.24
N ILE A 15 25.45 14.70 -8.97
CA ILE A 15 24.61 14.21 -7.87
C ILE A 15 24.23 12.80 -8.29
N SER A 16 24.93 11.79 -7.76
CA SER A 16 24.51 10.40 -7.88
C SER A 16 23.20 10.26 -7.09
N THR A 17 22.07 10.34 -7.78
CA THR A 17 20.79 10.04 -7.18
C THR A 17 20.76 8.54 -6.92
N LEU A 18 20.82 8.17 -5.64
CA LEU A 18 20.54 6.80 -5.24
C LEU A 18 19.17 6.41 -5.79
N PRO A 19 19.01 5.17 -6.31
CA PRO A 19 17.69 4.73 -6.79
C PRO A 19 16.67 4.83 -5.67
N ALA A 20 15.49 5.35 -5.99
CA ALA A 20 14.39 5.49 -5.04
C ALA A 20 14.06 4.13 -4.40
N ARG A 21 14.05 4.08 -3.07
CA ARG A 21 13.81 2.87 -2.27
C ARG A 21 12.35 2.81 -1.81
N THR A 22 11.82 1.61 -1.67
CA THR A 22 10.49 1.40 -1.07
C THR A 22 10.62 0.90 0.37
N TYR A 23 9.91 1.54 1.28
CA TYR A 23 9.77 1.12 2.68
C TYR A 23 8.34 0.65 2.90
N ILE A 24 8.15 -0.63 3.20
CA ILE A 24 6.83 -1.23 3.34
C ILE A 24 6.63 -1.88 4.70
N VAL A 25 5.50 -1.58 5.32
CA VAL A 25 4.96 -2.33 6.45
C VAL A 25 3.74 -3.09 5.97
N SER A 26 3.83 -4.41 5.98
CA SER A 26 2.78 -5.32 5.51
C SER A 26 2.19 -6.08 6.69
N VAL A 27 0.86 -6.04 6.79
CA VAL A 27 0.13 -6.51 7.96
C VAL A 27 -1.01 -7.42 7.51
N GLY A 28 -1.13 -8.61 8.13
CA GLY A 28 -2.22 -9.54 7.81
C GLY A 28 -2.69 -10.34 9.02
N ILE A 29 -3.99 -10.34 9.29
CA ILE A 29 -4.54 -11.07 10.42
C ILE A 29 -5.62 -12.04 9.92
N ALA A 30 -5.35 -13.33 10.10
CA ALA A 30 -6.30 -14.41 9.84
C ALA A 30 -6.80 -15.03 11.14
N ASP A 31 -5.96 -15.12 12.16
CA ASP A 31 -6.24 -15.72 13.46
C ASP A 31 -6.46 -14.59 14.50
N TYR A 32 -7.71 -14.28 14.75
CA TYR A 32 -8.15 -13.23 15.70
C TYR A 32 -8.48 -13.83 17.08
N PRO A 33 -8.57 -13.01 18.14
CA PRO A 33 -9.16 -13.45 19.39
C PRO A 33 -10.60 -13.93 19.20
N GLY A 34 -10.84 -15.23 19.43
CA GLY A 34 -12.14 -15.91 19.22
C GLY A 34 -12.33 -16.42 17.78
N ARG A 35 -12.45 -17.73 17.65
CA ARG A 35 -12.53 -18.44 16.35
C ARG A 35 -13.61 -17.92 15.38
N GLN A 36 -14.69 -17.35 15.91
CA GLN A 36 -15.77 -16.76 15.10
C GLN A 36 -15.32 -15.53 14.30
N ASN A 37 -14.17 -14.96 14.66
CA ASN A 37 -13.61 -13.78 13.99
C ASN A 37 -12.49 -14.14 13.00
N ASP A 38 -12.17 -15.43 12.87
CA ASP A 38 -11.07 -15.87 12.01
C ASP A 38 -11.38 -15.62 10.53
N LEU A 39 -10.33 -15.22 9.83
CA LEU A 39 -10.29 -15.13 8.37
C LEU A 39 -9.36 -16.21 7.84
N ARG A 40 -9.53 -16.58 6.58
CA ARG A 40 -8.79 -17.70 6.02
C ARG A 40 -7.44 -17.33 5.43
N VAL A 41 -7.34 -16.16 4.79
CA VAL A 41 -6.22 -15.86 3.88
C VAL A 41 -5.42 -14.61 4.22
N SER A 42 -5.91 -13.74 5.08
CA SER A 42 -5.33 -12.40 5.29
C SER A 42 -3.85 -12.42 5.74
N ALA A 43 -3.45 -13.39 6.57
CA ALA A 43 -2.05 -13.57 6.95
C ALA A 43 -1.17 -13.94 5.75
N ASN A 44 -1.72 -14.74 4.80
CA ASN A 44 -1.01 -15.11 3.58
C ASN A 44 -0.94 -13.92 2.60
N ASP A 45 -1.97 -13.08 2.55
CA ASP A 45 -1.99 -11.87 1.74
C ASP A 45 -0.80 -10.96 2.08
N ALA A 46 -0.59 -10.69 3.37
CA ALA A 46 0.53 -9.88 3.81
C ALA A 46 1.89 -10.49 3.45
N LYS A 47 2.05 -11.80 3.61
CA LYS A 47 3.28 -12.52 3.22
C LYS A 47 3.52 -12.45 1.71
N THR A 48 2.45 -12.57 0.92
CA THR A 48 2.54 -12.51 -0.55
C THR A 48 3.03 -11.14 -1.01
N ILE A 49 2.41 -10.06 -0.50
CA ILE A 49 2.82 -8.69 -0.85
C ILE A 49 4.25 -8.41 -0.36
N SER A 50 4.59 -8.78 0.88
CA SER A 50 5.96 -8.66 1.40
C SER A 50 6.97 -9.36 0.49
N GLY A 51 6.67 -10.58 0.06
CA GLY A 51 7.54 -11.37 -0.80
C GLY A 51 7.82 -10.74 -2.17
N ILE A 52 6.84 -10.00 -2.73
CA ILE A 52 7.03 -9.28 -3.99
C ILE A 52 8.07 -8.18 -3.82
N PHE A 53 7.92 -7.33 -2.81
CA PHE A 53 8.84 -6.21 -2.56
C PHE A 53 10.22 -6.70 -2.11
N THR A 54 10.30 -7.78 -1.32
CA THR A 54 11.58 -8.40 -0.96
C THR A 54 12.33 -8.92 -2.18
N LYS A 55 11.65 -9.60 -3.10
CA LYS A 55 12.26 -10.13 -4.33
C LYS A 55 12.66 -9.03 -5.31
N ASN A 56 12.02 -7.90 -5.28
CA ASN A 56 12.38 -6.74 -6.09
C ASN A 56 13.77 -6.18 -5.73
N GLY A 57 14.24 -6.42 -4.51
CA GLY A 57 15.60 -6.10 -4.05
C GLY A 57 15.83 -4.64 -3.67
N ASN A 58 14.93 -3.72 -4.00
CA ASN A 58 15.04 -2.29 -3.67
C ASN A 58 14.01 -1.85 -2.63
N ALA A 59 13.74 -2.72 -1.64
CA ALA A 59 12.80 -2.42 -0.58
C ALA A 59 13.33 -2.79 0.81
N THR A 60 12.84 -2.09 1.83
CA THR A 60 12.91 -2.50 3.23
C THR A 60 11.52 -2.95 3.64
N VAL A 61 11.40 -4.19 4.10
CA VAL A 61 10.11 -4.85 4.31
C VAL A 61 9.98 -5.31 5.76
N ASP A 62 8.95 -4.82 6.44
CA ASP A 62 8.48 -5.36 7.73
C ASP A 62 7.15 -6.08 7.50
N CYS A 63 7.04 -7.33 7.96
CA CYS A 63 5.84 -8.13 7.80
C CYS A 63 5.38 -8.69 9.16
N PHE A 64 4.13 -8.40 9.52
CA PHE A 64 3.50 -8.87 10.75
C PHE A 64 2.23 -9.65 10.43
N VAL A 65 2.04 -10.79 11.11
CA VAL A 65 0.86 -11.62 10.91
C VAL A 65 0.25 -12.06 12.24
N ASN A 66 -1.08 -12.20 12.26
CA ASN A 66 -1.87 -12.74 13.37
C ASN A 66 -1.58 -12.02 14.69
N SER A 67 -1.24 -12.74 15.76
CA SER A 67 -0.98 -12.20 17.12
C SER A 67 0.18 -11.19 17.18
N ASP A 68 1.06 -11.16 16.18
CA ASP A 68 2.10 -10.13 16.08
C ASP A 68 1.56 -8.76 15.65
N VAL A 69 0.36 -8.70 15.12
CA VAL A 69 -0.28 -7.48 14.64
C VAL A 69 -0.94 -6.74 15.79
N THR A 70 -0.15 -6.23 16.71
CA THR A 70 -0.64 -5.33 17.77
C THR A 70 -0.53 -3.87 17.32
N ILE A 71 -1.42 -3.01 17.81
CA ILE A 71 -1.43 -1.57 17.51
C ILE A 71 -0.05 -0.96 17.76
N LYS A 72 0.55 -1.30 18.92
CA LYS A 72 1.87 -0.81 19.29
C LYS A 72 2.96 -1.24 18.30
N LYS A 73 3.02 -2.54 17.95
CA LYS A 73 4.02 -3.06 17.00
C LYS A 73 3.88 -2.42 15.63
N VAL A 74 2.67 -2.38 15.07
CA VAL A 74 2.40 -1.81 13.75
C VAL A 74 2.76 -0.32 13.71
N CYS A 75 2.29 0.47 14.67
CA CYS A 75 2.62 1.89 14.73
C CYS A 75 4.11 2.17 14.91
N THR A 76 4.80 1.35 15.72
CA THR A 76 6.24 1.49 15.93
C THR A 76 7.02 1.13 14.67
N ALA A 77 6.66 0.03 14.00
CA ALA A 77 7.27 -0.36 12.73
C ALA A 77 7.07 0.72 11.66
N MET A 78 5.85 1.23 11.50
CA MET A 78 5.59 2.32 10.56
C MET A 78 6.45 3.54 10.85
N ARG A 79 6.53 4.00 12.11
CA ARG A 79 7.37 5.16 12.47
C ARG A 79 8.83 4.91 12.15
N ASN A 80 9.38 3.78 12.59
CA ASN A 80 10.81 3.48 12.46
C ASN A 80 11.20 3.25 11.00
N THR A 81 10.36 2.57 10.23
CA THR A 81 10.64 2.21 8.84
C THR A 81 10.43 3.40 7.92
N PHE A 82 9.35 4.15 8.09
CA PHE A 82 9.04 5.31 7.24
C PHE A 82 9.90 6.55 7.55
N ALA A 83 10.48 6.62 8.76
CA ALA A 83 11.43 7.70 9.10
C ALA A 83 12.75 7.60 8.33
N LYS A 84 13.09 6.42 7.79
CA LYS A 84 14.31 6.19 7.00
C LYS A 84 14.19 6.75 5.57
N ALA A 85 12.97 7.00 5.11
CA ALA A 85 12.70 7.41 3.75
C ALA A 85 13.16 8.85 3.47
N SER A 86 13.81 9.04 2.33
CA SER A 86 14.09 10.34 1.72
C SER A 86 12.91 10.84 0.88
N PRO A 87 12.92 12.10 0.40
CA PRO A 87 11.84 12.60 -0.46
C PRO A 87 11.64 11.81 -1.76
N SER A 88 12.69 11.20 -2.32
CA SER A 88 12.62 10.40 -3.54
C SER A 88 12.07 8.98 -3.32
N ASP A 89 11.99 8.53 -2.07
CA ASP A 89 11.56 7.19 -1.71
C ASP A 89 10.03 7.06 -1.64
N ALA A 90 9.57 5.80 -1.56
CA ALA A 90 8.17 5.46 -1.34
C ALA A 90 7.96 4.81 0.03
N VAL A 91 6.84 5.11 0.68
CA VAL A 91 6.38 4.41 1.88
C VAL A 91 5.03 3.77 1.64
N ILE A 92 4.88 2.52 2.06
CA ILE A 92 3.69 1.70 1.81
C ILE A 92 3.22 1.08 3.12
N LEU A 93 1.93 1.25 3.44
CA LEU A 93 1.22 0.37 4.36
C LEU A 93 0.34 -0.56 3.54
N TYR A 94 0.51 -1.87 3.70
CA TYR A 94 -0.43 -2.88 3.25
C TYR A 94 -1.12 -3.51 4.47
N PHE A 95 -2.44 -3.65 4.41
CA PHE A 95 -3.23 -4.29 5.46
C PHE A 95 -4.23 -5.26 4.85
N SER A 96 -4.30 -6.49 5.37
CA SER A 96 -5.36 -7.47 5.10
C SER A 96 -5.94 -7.99 6.40
N GLY A 97 -7.27 -7.89 6.56
CA GLY A 97 -7.95 -8.27 7.79
C GLY A 97 -9.34 -7.67 7.94
N HIS A 98 -9.86 -7.65 9.15
CA HIS A 98 -11.13 -6.99 9.42
C HIS A 98 -11.01 -5.46 9.40
N GLY A 99 -12.02 -4.82 8.81
CA GLY A 99 -12.19 -3.38 8.82
C GLY A 99 -13.48 -2.97 9.51
N VAL A 100 -13.42 -1.83 10.20
CA VAL A 100 -14.58 -1.19 10.81
C VAL A 100 -14.67 0.27 10.34
N PRO A 101 -15.83 0.94 10.48
CA PRO A 101 -15.90 2.37 10.22
C PRO A 101 -14.91 3.14 11.09
N GLY A 102 -13.92 3.77 10.44
CA GLY A 102 -12.91 4.59 11.13
C GLY A 102 -11.60 3.90 11.46
N GLY A 103 -11.45 2.58 11.21
CA GLY A 103 -10.21 1.88 11.57
C GLY A 103 -10.06 0.48 11.00
N LEU A 104 -8.88 -0.06 11.24
CA LEU A 104 -8.46 -1.42 10.97
C LEU A 104 -8.47 -2.20 12.28
N VAL A 105 -8.83 -3.47 12.23
CA VAL A 105 -8.85 -4.32 13.43
C VAL A 105 -7.51 -5.03 13.57
N CYS A 106 -6.73 -4.62 14.58
CA CYS A 106 -5.53 -5.32 15.01
C CYS A 106 -5.89 -6.43 16.01
N TYR A 107 -4.90 -7.25 16.38
CA TYR A 107 -5.10 -8.35 17.31
C TYR A 107 -5.55 -7.90 18.71
N ASP A 108 -5.10 -6.70 19.14
CA ASP A 108 -5.34 -6.10 20.47
C ASP A 108 -6.33 -4.92 20.45
N GLY A 109 -7.01 -4.64 19.30
CA GLY A 109 -7.98 -3.56 19.23
C GLY A 109 -8.03 -2.83 17.88
N PHE A 110 -8.51 -1.58 17.89
CA PHE A 110 -8.73 -0.81 16.66
C PHE A 110 -7.58 0.17 16.38
N LEU A 111 -6.94 0.04 15.22
CA LEU A 111 -6.02 1.02 14.69
C LEU A 111 -6.79 2.06 13.87
N TYR A 112 -6.98 3.24 14.43
CA TYR A 112 -7.72 4.31 13.76
C TYR A 112 -6.98 4.84 12.53
N TYR A 113 -7.72 5.14 11.46
CA TYR A 113 -7.16 5.72 10.24
C TYR A 113 -6.44 7.05 10.49
N SER A 114 -6.92 7.84 11.45
CA SER A 114 -6.25 9.09 11.86
C SER A 114 -4.84 8.86 12.39
N SER A 115 -4.61 7.77 13.13
CA SER A 115 -3.28 7.39 13.63
C SER A 115 -2.36 6.95 12.51
N VAL A 116 -2.86 6.13 11.57
CA VAL A 116 -2.13 5.72 10.36
C VAL A 116 -1.69 6.94 9.58
N LEU A 117 -2.60 7.85 9.27
CA LEU A 117 -2.31 9.06 8.50
C LEU A 117 -1.37 10.01 9.23
N SER A 118 -1.48 10.13 10.55
CA SER A 118 -0.53 10.92 11.34
C SER A 118 0.91 10.42 11.17
N ILE A 119 1.11 9.09 11.14
CA ILE A 119 2.43 8.50 10.90
C ILE A 119 2.88 8.71 9.44
N MET A 120 1.99 8.49 8.47
CA MET A 120 2.31 8.71 7.05
C MET A 120 2.75 10.16 6.78
N ARG A 121 2.12 11.15 7.43
CA ARG A 121 2.49 12.58 7.28
C ARG A 121 3.89 12.88 7.80
N GLN A 122 4.37 12.17 8.82
CA GLN A 122 5.69 12.38 9.42
C GLN A 122 6.83 11.88 8.51
N SER A 123 6.55 10.99 7.57
CA SER A 123 7.55 10.55 6.59
C SER A 123 7.89 11.65 5.61
N LYS A 124 9.18 11.77 5.27
CA LYS A 124 9.70 12.68 4.25
C LYS A 124 9.38 12.23 2.82
N ALA A 125 9.05 10.94 2.63
CA ALA A 125 8.71 10.37 1.33
C ALA A 125 7.62 11.19 0.63
N GLN A 126 7.80 11.48 -0.66
CA GLN A 126 6.77 12.13 -1.46
C GLN A 126 5.73 11.11 -1.95
N GLN A 127 6.13 9.85 -2.13
CA GLN A 127 5.24 8.76 -2.55
C GLN A 127 4.75 8.01 -1.31
N LYS A 128 3.47 8.15 -1.00
CA LYS A 128 2.83 7.55 0.18
C LYS A 128 1.63 6.74 -0.27
N MET A 129 1.59 5.46 0.08
CA MET A 129 0.57 4.53 -0.39
C MET A 129 -0.01 3.72 0.76
N ILE A 130 -1.31 3.52 0.74
CA ILE A 130 -2.03 2.66 1.67
C ILE A 130 -2.89 1.71 0.84
N PHE A 131 -2.60 0.42 0.95
CA PHE A 131 -3.39 -0.66 0.37
C PHE A 131 -4.16 -1.35 1.50
N VAL A 132 -5.49 -1.46 1.37
CA VAL A 132 -6.32 -2.11 2.38
C VAL A 132 -7.21 -3.17 1.74
N ASP A 133 -7.02 -4.40 2.17
CA ASP A 133 -7.91 -5.52 1.85
C ASP A 133 -8.75 -5.86 3.08
N ALA A 134 -9.89 -5.20 3.20
CA ALA A 134 -10.80 -5.34 4.32
C ALA A 134 -12.24 -5.01 3.93
N CYS A 135 -13.21 -5.60 4.65
CA CYS A 135 -14.61 -5.24 4.51
C CYS A 135 -14.81 -3.74 4.77
N PHE A 136 -15.68 -3.11 3.98
CA PHE A 136 -16.02 -1.68 4.14
C PHE A 136 -14.81 -0.74 4.05
N ALA A 137 -13.73 -1.14 3.39
CA ALA A 137 -12.51 -0.34 3.28
C ALA A 137 -12.81 1.07 2.72
N GLY A 138 -13.72 1.20 1.78
CA GLY A 138 -14.16 2.50 1.24
C GLY A 138 -14.74 3.48 2.26
N LYS A 139 -15.13 3.04 3.47
CA LYS A 139 -15.53 3.94 4.57
C LYS A 139 -14.38 4.79 5.10
N MET A 140 -13.14 4.47 4.79
CA MET A 140 -11.99 5.32 5.06
C MET A 140 -12.13 6.72 4.46
N ARG A 141 -12.88 6.87 3.37
CA ARG A 141 -13.15 8.17 2.72
C ARG A 141 -14.02 9.10 3.58
N ASN A 142 -14.89 8.53 4.40
CA ASN A 142 -15.94 9.24 5.16
C ASN A 142 -15.92 8.88 6.65
N THR A 143 -14.83 9.10 7.35
CA THR A 143 -14.82 8.98 8.81
C THR A 143 -15.32 10.27 9.44
N ASN A 144 -16.60 10.34 9.56
CA ASN A 144 -17.48 11.09 10.44
C ASN A 144 -16.98 12.24 11.31
N LYS A 145 -17.84 13.28 11.31
CA LYS A 145 -18.18 14.27 12.37
C LYS A 145 -17.13 15.25 12.86
N ARG A 146 -15.86 15.11 12.51
CA ARG A 146 -14.82 16.13 12.71
C ARG A 146 -14.01 16.34 11.43
N ASN A 147 -14.63 16.82 10.37
CA ASN A 147 -14.00 17.51 9.21
C ASN A 147 -12.64 16.97 8.67
N THR A 148 -12.34 15.69 8.79
CA THR A 148 -11.13 15.12 8.18
C THR A 148 -11.46 14.60 6.78
N ASN A 149 -11.39 15.49 5.81
CA ASN A 149 -11.50 15.12 4.39
C ASN A 149 -10.17 14.48 3.95
N TYR A 150 -10.03 13.19 4.16
CA TYR A 150 -8.83 12.43 3.77
C TYR A 150 -8.56 12.46 2.25
N SER A 151 -9.51 12.86 1.43
CA SER A 151 -9.29 13.00 -0.02
C SER A 151 -8.27 14.10 -0.37
N LYS A 152 -7.95 14.99 0.56
CA LYS A 152 -6.93 16.03 0.40
C LYS A 152 -5.54 15.60 0.88
N GLU A 153 -5.42 14.41 1.47
CA GLU A 153 -4.13 13.88 1.93
C GLU A 153 -3.23 13.57 0.73
N ASN A 154 -1.95 13.89 0.87
CA ASN A 154 -0.93 13.51 -0.11
C ASN A 154 -0.54 12.02 0.09
N VAL A 155 -1.54 11.16 -0.03
CA VAL A 155 -1.46 9.70 0.13
C VAL A 155 -2.38 9.06 -0.89
N MET A 156 -1.90 8.05 -1.59
CA MET A 156 -2.72 7.18 -2.41
C MET A 156 -3.36 6.11 -1.53
N PHE A 157 -4.67 6.03 -1.57
CA PHE A 157 -5.44 4.96 -0.94
C PHE A 157 -5.95 4.02 -2.02
N PHE A 158 -5.60 2.76 -1.94
CA PHE A 158 -6.13 1.72 -2.81
C PHE A 158 -6.80 0.65 -1.95
N LEU A 159 -8.12 0.61 -2.01
CA LEU A 159 -8.97 -0.14 -1.12
C LEU A 159 -9.71 -1.23 -1.90
N SER A 160 -9.84 -2.40 -1.29
CA SER A 160 -10.40 -3.59 -1.93
C SER A 160 -11.88 -3.49 -2.29
N SER A 161 -12.65 -2.61 -1.62
CA SER A 161 -14.10 -2.51 -1.79
C SER A 161 -14.62 -1.10 -1.54
N ARG A 162 -15.83 -0.81 -2.04
CA ARG A 162 -16.59 0.39 -1.70
C ARG A 162 -17.02 0.38 -0.23
N SER A 163 -17.51 1.52 0.25
CA SER A 163 -17.92 1.71 1.65
C SER A 163 -19.08 0.82 2.12
N THR A 164 -19.82 0.26 1.19
CA THR A 164 -21.00 -0.60 1.43
C THR A 164 -20.75 -2.07 1.10
N GLU A 165 -19.55 -2.38 0.59
CA GLU A 165 -19.22 -3.71 0.09
C GLU A 165 -18.28 -4.47 1.03
N LYS A 166 -18.37 -5.80 0.98
CA LYS A 166 -17.42 -6.70 1.64
C LYS A 166 -16.24 -6.98 0.70
N SER A 167 -15.05 -7.10 1.26
CA SER A 167 -13.93 -7.74 0.57
C SER A 167 -14.13 -9.24 0.57
N LEU A 168 -13.90 -9.89 -0.58
CA LEU A 168 -14.17 -11.31 -0.76
C LEU A 168 -12.87 -12.12 -0.64
N GLU A 169 -12.91 -13.18 0.15
CA GLU A 169 -11.93 -14.24 0.06
C GLU A 169 -12.22 -15.10 -1.18
N THR A 170 -11.18 -15.62 -1.81
CA THR A 170 -11.35 -16.57 -2.91
C THR A 170 -11.96 -17.87 -2.40
N PRO A 171 -12.88 -18.50 -3.16
CA PRO A 171 -13.45 -19.80 -2.77
C PRO A 171 -12.34 -20.85 -2.61
N ARG A 172 -12.50 -21.76 -1.64
CA ARG A 172 -11.51 -22.84 -1.39
C ARG A 172 -11.24 -23.69 -2.61
N GLN A 173 -12.26 -23.92 -3.44
CA GLN A 173 -12.20 -24.75 -4.64
C GLN A 173 -11.31 -24.16 -5.74
N THR A 174 -11.01 -22.88 -5.71
CA THR A 174 -10.16 -22.22 -6.71
C THR A 174 -8.67 -22.50 -6.52
N GLY A 175 -8.26 -23.03 -5.36
CA GLY A 175 -6.86 -23.22 -4.99
C GLY A 175 -6.08 -21.94 -4.67
N PHE A 176 -6.68 -20.78 -4.82
CA PHE A 176 -6.04 -19.51 -4.43
C PHE A 176 -5.88 -19.41 -2.92
N LYS A 177 -4.71 -18.96 -2.51
CA LYS A 177 -4.32 -18.78 -1.09
C LYS A 177 -4.49 -17.35 -0.58
N ASN A 178 -4.95 -16.44 -1.44
CA ASN A 178 -5.12 -15.01 -1.16
C ASN A 178 -6.59 -14.59 -1.34
N SER A 179 -6.96 -13.48 -0.76
CA SER A 179 -8.22 -12.79 -1.03
C SER A 179 -8.28 -12.31 -2.49
N LEU A 180 -9.49 -12.06 -2.99
CA LEU A 180 -9.70 -11.74 -4.40
C LEU A 180 -8.93 -10.47 -4.83
N PHE A 181 -8.99 -9.42 -4.02
CA PHE A 181 -8.24 -8.19 -4.29
C PHE A 181 -6.72 -8.45 -4.33
N THR A 182 -6.20 -9.20 -3.34
CA THR A 182 -4.76 -9.49 -3.27
C THR A 182 -4.29 -10.40 -4.38
N VAL A 183 -5.11 -11.33 -4.88
CA VAL A 183 -4.78 -12.14 -6.08
C VAL A 183 -4.50 -11.23 -7.29
N PHE A 184 -5.37 -10.27 -7.56
CA PHE A 184 -5.16 -9.36 -8.69
C PHE A 184 -4.06 -8.33 -8.42
N LEU A 185 -3.93 -7.86 -7.19
CA LEU A 185 -2.83 -6.97 -6.80
C LEU A 185 -1.47 -7.67 -7.00
N GLU A 186 -1.33 -8.92 -6.55
CA GLU A 186 -0.14 -9.73 -6.77
C GLU A 186 0.19 -9.87 -8.25
N ARG A 187 -0.79 -10.30 -9.07
CA ARG A 187 -0.59 -10.46 -10.52
C ARG A 187 -0.18 -9.16 -11.18
N GLY A 188 -0.84 -8.07 -10.82
CA GLY A 188 -0.53 -6.75 -11.33
C GLY A 188 0.90 -6.33 -10.96
N LEU A 189 1.28 -6.42 -9.68
CA LEU A 189 2.62 -6.06 -9.20
C LEU A 189 3.74 -6.94 -9.77
N ARG A 190 3.45 -8.17 -10.23
CA ARG A 190 4.39 -9.06 -10.91
C ARG A 190 4.50 -8.81 -12.42
N GLY A 191 4.00 -7.70 -12.93
CA GLY A 191 4.12 -7.30 -14.33
C GLY A 191 2.83 -7.36 -15.13
N GLY A 192 1.77 -7.97 -14.61
CA GLY A 192 0.49 -8.06 -15.33
C GLY A 192 -0.16 -6.71 -15.61
N ALA A 193 0.14 -5.70 -14.81
CA ALA A 193 -0.39 -4.36 -14.99
C ALA A 193 0.49 -3.44 -15.88
N ASP A 194 1.69 -3.85 -16.22
CA ASP A 194 2.61 -3.09 -17.08
C ASP A 194 2.12 -3.09 -18.53
N THR A 195 1.27 -2.13 -18.86
CA THR A 195 0.61 -2.06 -20.16
C THR A 195 1.50 -1.49 -21.27
N ASN A 196 2.45 -0.62 -20.91
CA ASN A 196 3.37 0.04 -21.83
C ASN A 196 4.74 -0.67 -21.93
N LYS A 197 4.99 -1.70 -21.10
CA LYS A 197 6.20 -2.53 -21.06
C LYS A 197 7.47 -1.75 -20.72
N ASP A 198 7.35 -0.70 -19.90
CA ASP A 198 8.49 0.11 -19.46
C ASP A 198 9.12 -0.40 -18.14
N ARG A 199 8.62 -1.53 -17.60
CA ARG A 199 9.01 -2.15 -16.33
C ARG A 199 8.72 -1.29 -15.10
N VAL A 200 7.82 -0.35 -15.23
CA VAL A 200 7.30 0.46 -14.13
C VAL A 200 5.81 0.25 -14.04
N ILE A 201 5.30 -0.13 -12.90
CA ILE A 201 3.85 -0.15 -12.67
C ILE A 201 3.46 1.12 -11.95
N THR A 202 2.66 1.92 -12.61
CA THR A 202 2.12 3.16 -12.10
C THR A 202 0.85 2.94 -11.27
N ALA A 203 0.46 3.95 -10.50
CA ALA A 203 -0.80 3.95 -9.75
C ALA A 203 -2.02 3.73 -10.66
N LYS A 204 -2.04 4.34 -11.84
CA LYS A 204 -3.12 4.19 -12.82
C LYS A 204 -3.18 2.77 -13.39
N GLU A 205 -2.05 2.19 -13.74
CA GLU A 205 -1.99 0.85 -14.32
C GLU A 205 -2.42 -0.21 -13.32
N ILE A 206 -1.89 -0.16 -12.09
CA ILE A 206 -2.28 -1.14 -11.07
C ILE A 206 -3.77 -1.02 -10.72
N TYR A 207 -4.31 0.21 -10.67
CA TYR A 207 -5.72 0.41 -10.42
C TYR A 207 -6.59 -0.21 -11.52
N ASN A 208 -6.32 0.10 -12.77
CA ASN A 208 -7.10 -0.40 -13.89
C ASN A 208 -7.09 -1.93 -13.95
N PHE A 209 -5.92 -2.54 -13.81
CA PHE A 209 -5.75 -3.98 -13.82
C PHE A 209 -6.51 -4.67 -12.68
N VAL A 210 -6.31 -4.19 -11.44
CA VAL A 210 -6.94 -4.80 -10.26
C VAL A 210 -8.45 -4.54 -10.26
N HIS A 211 -8.88 -3.32 -10.58
CA HIS A 211 -10.31 -2.98 -10.61
C HIS A 211 -11.06 -3.87 -11.59
N GLN A 212 -10.60 -3.93 -12.84
CA GLN A 212 -11.23 -4.76 -13.86
C GLN A 212 -11.29 -6.22 -13.45
N GLY A 213 -10.15 -6.80 -13.02
CA GLY A 213 -10.08 -8.21 -12.67
C GLY A 213 -10.95 -8.58 -11.47
N VAL A 214 -10.98 -7.74 -10.43
CA VAL A 214 -11.81 -7.98 -9.24
C VAL A 214 -13.30 -7.84 -9.55
N VAL A 215 -13.71 -6.81 -10.28
CA VAL A 215 -15.12 -6.61 -10.68
C VAL A 215 -15.63 -7.81 -11.49
N GLU A 216 -14.87 -8.23 -12.48
CA GLU A 216 -15.21 -9.35 -13.33
C GLU A 216 -15.26 -10.67 -12.54
N ALA A 217 -14.20 -11.01 -11.80
CA ALA A 217 -14.12 -12.25 -11.04
C ALA A 217 -15.11 -12.33 -9.87
N SER A 218 -15.53 -11.20 -9.32
CA SER A 218 -16.56 -11.15 -8.27
C SER A 218 -17.99 -11.22 -8.79
N GLY A 219 -18.18 -11.19 -10.11
CA GLY A 219 -19.53 -11.03 -10.71
C GLY A 219 -20.18 -9.71 -10.26
N ASN A 220 -19.41 -8.60 -10.32
CA ASN A 220 -19.86 -7.26 -10.00
C ASN A 220 -20.25 -7.05 -8.51
N ARG A 221 -19.70 -7.85 -7.60
CA ARG A 221 -20.02 -7.79 -6.15
C ARG A 221 -18.98 -7.04 -5.32
N GLN A 222 -17.77 -6.83 -5.88
CA GLN A 222 -16.68 -6.13 -5.23
C GLN A 222 -16.04 -5.14 -6.21
N HIS A 223 -15.93 -3.88 -5.79
CA HIS A 223 -15.36 -2.81 -6.60
C HIS A 223 -14.20 -2.16 -5.84
N PRO A 224 -12.95 -2.48 -6.18
CA PRO A 224 -11.81 -1.73 -5.67
C PRO A 224 -11.93 -0.25 -5.99
N VAL A 225 -11.51 0.59 -5.05
CA VAL A 225 -11.55 2.05 -5.20
C VAL A 225 -10.18 2.65 -4.90
N MET A 226 -9.82 3.66 -5.68
CA MET A 226 -8.60 4.43 -5.47
C MET A 226 -8.93 5.90 -5.34
N TRP A 227 -8.31 6.59 -4.38
CA TRP A 227 -8.51 8.01 -4.14
C TRP A 227 -7.34 8.61 -3.35
N GLY A 228 -7.33 9.94 -3.23
CA GLY A 228 -6.27 10.71 -2.58
C GLY A 228 -5.73 11.80 -3.49
N LYS A 229 -4.72 12.52 -3.02
CA LYS A 229 -4.02 13.52 -3.82
C LYS A 229 -2.66 12.94 -4.24
N PHE A 230 -2.59 12.38 -5.43
CA PHE A 230 -1.37 11.78 -5.99
C PHE A 230 -1.39 11.89 -7.52
N ASP A 231 -0.22 11.70 -8.14
CA ASP A 231 -0.11 11.57 -9.59
C ASP A 231 -0.45 10.15 -10.02
N GLY A 232 -1.33 9.99 -11.00
CA GLY A 232 -1.66 8.68 -11.58
C GLY A 232 -0.45 7.95 -12.20
N ASN A 233 0.57 8.70 -12.62
CA ASN A 233 1.82 8.16 -13.14
C ASN A 233 2.84 7.86 -12.03
N MET A 234 2.49 8.06 -10.75
CA MET A 234 3.34 7.73 -9.61
C MET A 234 3.72 6.24 -9.66
N PRO A 235 5.02 5.89 -9.63
CA PRO A 235 5.45 4.50 -9.61
C PRO A 235 5.01 3.81 -8.31
N VAL A 236 4.43 2.63 -8.44
CA VAL A 236 4.13 1.73 -7.32
C VAL A 236 5.26 0.72 -7.13
N ILE A 237 5.76 0.17 -8.24
CA ILE A 237 6.91 -0.74 -8.26
C ILE A 237 7.66 -0.62 -9.59
N LYS A 238 8.98 -0.83 -9.56
CA LYS A 238 9.87 -0.90 -10.73
C LYS A 238 10.73 -2.15 -10.62
N TRP A 239 11.13 -2.78 -11.74
CA TRP A 239 12.06 -3.91 -11.79
C TRP A 239 12.94 -3.96 -13.04
#